data_ee45969aae40696db9bdb42972506d30
#
_entry.id   ee45969aae40696db9bdb42972506d30
#
_cell.length_a   1.000
_cell.length_b   1.000
_cell.length_c   1.000
_cell.angle_alpha   90.00
_cell.angle_beta   90.00
_cell.angle_gamma   90.00
#
_symmetry.space_group_name_H-M   'P 1'
#
loop_
_entity.id
_entity.type
_entity.pdbx_description
1 polymer ?
#
loop_
_entity_poly.entity_id
_entity_poly.type
_entity_poly.pdbx_seq_one_letter_code
_entity_poly.pdbx_strand_id
1 'polypeptide(L)'
;MYIVDKDGKYKYCERYRDPLTNKRKIVSVTLPKKTKQAQRQAQTVLQAKIAKIMSQVKHVDTIPGITLQRLVDDYLANYRLRIRPATYANAEMMSRSLIKSLDGDALIEKITPLILTRTIEGMIYGPRHISNSYAAKFKIYLRQLFSFAVKESYLDHNPADNLEVAYRPSEGGRSTRNKFLETDELNRLLKYAYDRNHTYAVLCEWLYQTGMRCGEALALSMADVEETPDGWVAHVNGTLEYTGLKIDAWYKTNQTKTPAGMRDVALSKRAVELYRDRYDYAEGQGYLFTTSHHTPIQISAFNTFLRTAAKRLEINKPVSSHIFRHTHISKLAELGVPMYVIQQRVGHSNSRVTQEIYTHVTHEALVKNRAQLEEL
;
A
#
# COMPACT_ATOMS: atom_id res chain seq x y z
N MET A 1 -24.80 34.83 29.79
CA MET A 1 -25.88 34.27 30.67
C MET A 1 -27.23 34.88 30.30
N TYR A 2 -28.30 34.11 30.25
CA TYR A 2 -29.68 34.57 30.02
C TYR A 2 -30.63 33.85 31.04
N ILE A 3 -31.80 34.42 31.27
CA ILE A 3 -32.73 33.94 32.28
C ILE A 3 -34.02 33.53 31.60
N VAL A 4 -34.55 32.37 31.97
CA VAL A 4 -35.88 31.90 31.56
C VAL A 4 -36.76 31.79 32.79
N ASP A 5 -37.93 32.42 32.76
CA ASP A 5 -38.93 32.30 33.83
C ASP A 5 -39.72 30.99 33.67
N LYS A 6 -39.84 30.23 34.73
CA LYS A 6 -40.54 28.95 34.71
C LYS A 6 -41.30 28.78 36.04
N ASP A 7 -42.59 29.11 36.00
CA ASP A 7 -43.55 28.91 37.11
C ASP A 7 -43.07 29.50 38.46
N GLY A 8 -42.65 30.77 38.45
CA GLY A 8 -42.18 31.49 39.64
C GLY A 8 -40.77 31.14 40.11
N LYS A 9 -40.03 30.33 39.33
CA LYS A 9 -38.59 30.06 39.51
C LYS A 9 -37.81 30.57 38.32
N TYR A 10 -36.58 31.04 38.53
CA TYR A 10 -35.75 31.65 37.49
C TYR A 10 -34.64 30.70 37.11
N LYS A 11 -34.67 30.21 35.85
CA LYS A 11 -33.65 29.36 35.28
C LYS A 11 -32.57 30.22 34.60
N TYR A 12 -31.39 30.26 35.17
CA TYR A 12 -30.21 30.93 34.63
C TYR A 12 -29.48 29.98 33.73
N CYS A 13 -29.20 30.38 32.48
CA CYS A 13 -28.60 29.56 31.44
C CYS A 13 -27.33 30.22 30.88
N GLU A 14 -26.30 29.43 30.64
CA GLU A 14 -25.06 29.84 29.98
C GLU A 14 -24.73 28.90 28.85
N ARG A 15 -24.29 29.48 27.73
CA ARG A 15 -23.86 28.69 26.56
C ARG A 15 -22.35 28.46 26.65
N TYR A 16 -21.93 27.22 26.36
CA TYR A 16 -20.53 26.88 26.24
C TYR A 16 -20.31 26.00 25.01
N ARG A 17 -19.10 25.88 24.57
CA ARG A 17 -18.70 24.89 23.55
C ARG A 17 -18.26 23.63 24.25
N ASP A 18 -18.89 22.53 23.92
CA ASP A 18 -18.54 21.20 24.43
C ASP A 18 -17.16 20.81 23.87
N PRO A 19 -16.16 20.55 24.73
CA PRO A 19 -14.80 20.32 24.30
C PRO A 19 -14.60 19.01 23.52
N LEU A 20 -15.51 18.04 23.65
CA LEU A 20 -15.43 16.77 22.90
C LEU A 20 -16.07 16.87 21.52
N THR A 21 -17.17 17.62 21.38
CA THR A 21 -17.96 17.65 20.14
C THR A 21 -17.87 18.96 19.38
N ASN A 22 -17.25 19.99 19.97
CA ASN A 22 -17.20 21.39 19.51
C ASN A 22 -18.60 22.02 19.26
N LYS A 23 -19.69 21.34 19.68
CA LYS A 23 -21.06 21.83 19.56
C LYS A 23 -21.40 22.78 20.70
N ARG A 24 -22.27 23.75 20.42
CA ARG A 24 -22.79 24.64 21.44
C ARG A 24 -23.76 23.87 22.34
N LYS A 25 -23.50 23.84 23.65
CA LYS A 25 -24.37 23.28 24.71
C LYS A 25 -24.71 24.35 25.72
N ILE A 26 -25.67 24.06 26.59
CA ILE A 26 -26.19 24.98 27.62
C ILE A 26 -26.07 24.30 28.98
N VAL A 27 -25.50 25.00 29.95
CA VAL A 27 -25.62 24.68 31.37
C VAL A 27 -26.63 25.58 32.01
N SER A 28 -27.29 25.12 33.04
CA SER A 28 -28.30 25.89 33.73
C SER A 28 -28.31 25.64 35.24
N VAL A 29 -28.83 26.62 35.97
CA VAL A 29 -29.17 26.55 37.42
C VAL A 29 -30.47 27.28 37.67
N THR A 30 -31.33 26.74 38.53
CA THR A 30 -32.61 27.33 38.87
C THR A 30 -32.53 27.91 40.27
N LEU A 31 -32.91 29.17 40.42
CA LEU A 31 -32.98 29.86 41.70
C LEU A 31 -34.38 30.47 41.94
N PRO A 32 -34.78 30.65 43.19
CA PRO A 32 -36.15 31.10 43.49
C PRO A 32 -36.36 32.62 43.29
N LYS A 33 -35.29 33.41 43.13
CA LYS A 33 -35.36 34.86 43.05
C LYS A 33 -34.58 35.41 41.86
N LYS A 34 -35.01 36.59 41.32
CA LYS A 34 -34.38 37.31 40.22
C LYS A 34 -33.70 38.59 40.76
N THR A 35 -32.86 38.48 41.76
CA THR A 35 -32.11 39.59 42.33
C THR A 35 -30.71 39.68 41.81
N LYS A 36 -30.02 40.84 41.91
CA LYS A 36 -28.60 40.97 41.55
C LYS A 36 -27.74 39.96 42.29
N GLN A 37 -28.06 39.64 43.53
CA GLN A 37 -27.36 38.65 44.34
C GLN A 37 -27.57 37.23 43.79
N ALA A 38 -28.81 36.86 43.42
CA ALA A 38 -29.10 35.57 42.77
C ALA A 38 -28.39 35.42 41.38
N GLN A 39 -28.28 36.53 40.62
CA GLN A 39 -27.54 36.52 39.36
C GLN A 39 -26.03 36.24 39.56
N ARG A 40 -25.40 36.87 40.57
CA ARG A 40 -24.00 36.61 40.92
C ARG A 40 -23.80 35.17 41.36
N GLN A 41 -24.68 34.64 42.20
CA GLN A 41 -24.65 33.27 42.65
C GLN A 41 -24.84 32.28 41.48
N ALA A 42 -25.77 32.54 40.60
CA ALA A 42 -25.98 31.75 39.39
C ALA A 42 -24.75 31.74 38.47
N GLN A 43 -24.10 32.92 38.28
CA GLN A 43 -22.92 33.03 37.46
C GLN A 43 -21.74 32.21 38.02
N THR A 44 -21.50 32.25 39.32
CA THR A 44 -20.45 31.45 39.98
C THR A 44 -20.71 29.96 39.82
N VAL A 45 -21.97 29.52 40.02
CA VAL A 45 -22.34 28.08 39.86
C VAL A 45 -22.25 27.63 38.40
N LEU A 46 -22.65 28.46 37.44
CA LEU A 46 -22.56 28.14 36.02
C LEU A 46 -21.11 28.06 35.55
N GLN A 47 -20.29 29.01 35.98
CA GLN A 47 -18.85 28.97 35.70
C GLN A 47 -18.16 27.73 36.30
N ALA A 48 -18.48 27.37 37.54
CA ALA A 48 -17.98 26.15 38.17
C ALA A 48 -18.42 24.89 37.44
N LYS A 49 -19.67 24.84 36.94
CA LYS A 49 -20.15 23.73 36.10
C LYS A 49 -19.40 23.64 34.76
N ILE A 50 -19.20 24.76 34.10
CA ILE A 50 -18.45 24.82 32.87
C ILE A 50 -16.99 24.42 33.11
N ALA A 51 -16.35 24.95 34.13
CA ALA A 51 -14.97 24.59 34.51
C ALA A 51 -14.82 23.10 34.79
N LYS A 52 -15.81 22.49 35.50
CA LYS A 52 -15.85 21.06 35.76
C LYS A 52 -16.00 20.24 34.46
N ILE A 53 -16.82 20.67 33.51
CA ILE A 53 -16.97 20.02 32.21
C ILE A 53 -15.67 20.15 31.42
N MET A 54 -15.07 21.34 31.42
CA MET A 54 -13.79 21.57 30.73
C MET A 54 -12.63 20.77 31.33
N SER A 55 -12.59 20.58 32.66
CA SER A 55 -11.58 19.76 33.32
C SER A 55 -11.80 18.26 33.21
N GLN A 56 -12.99 17.81 32.85
CA GLN A 56 -13.28 16.39 32.60
C GLN A 56 -12.76 15.92 31.24
N VAL A 57 -12.57 16.85 30.28
CA VAL A 57 -11.71 16.60 29.14
C VAL A 57 -10.30 16.84 29.63
N LYS A 58 -9.66 15.82 30.19
CA LYS A 58 -8.24 15.86 30.47
C LYS A 58 -7.54 16.40 29.22
N HIS A 59 -6.95 17.59 29.28
CA HIS A 59 -5.71 17.83 28.54
C HIS A 59 -4.81 16.67 28.95
N VAL A 60 -4.58 15.76 28.05
CA VAL A 60 -3.55 14.77 28.25
C VAL A 60 -2.31 15.63 28.33
N ASP A 61 -1.70 15.73 29.53
CA ASP A 61 -0.45 16.46 29.67
C ASP A 61 0.51 15.83 28.70
N THR A 62 0.84 16.58 27.66
CA THR A 62 1.80 16.11 26.65
C THR A 62 3.17 16.02 27.29
N ILE A 63 3.92 14.99 26.94
CA ILE A 63 5.31 14.84 27.40
C ILE A 63 6.17 15.78 26.55
N PRO A 64 6.68 16.88 27.11
CA PRO A 64 7.48 17.86 26.36
C PRO A 64 8.88 17.33 26.04
N GLY A 65 9.51 17.92 25.04
CA GLY A 65 10.93 17.66 24.74
C GLY A 65 11.18 16.33 24.02
N ILE A 66 10.18 15.72 23.43
CA ILE A 66 10.35 14.50 22.60
C ILE A 66 11.01 14.90 21.28
N THR A 67 12.14 14.26 20.96
CA THR A 67 12.83 14.42 19.68
C THR A 67 12.22 13.55 18.58
N LEU A 68 12.46 13.93 17.35
CA LEU A 68 12.02 13.15 16.19
C LEU A 68 12.66 11.75 16.18
N GLN A 69 13.93 11.64 16.57
CA GLN A 69 14.61 10.34 16.69
C GLN A 69 13.89 9.44 17.67
N ARG A 70 13.57 9.94 18.88
CA ARG A 70 12.86 9.16 19.89
C ARG A 70 11.47 8.75 19.43
N LEU A 71 10.71 9.65 18.81
CA LEU A 71 9.40 9.32 18.25
C LEU A 71 9.50 8.18 17.22
N VAL A 72 10.49 8.23 16.32
CA VAL A 72 10.71 7.21 15.30
C VAL A 72 11.09 5.87 15.94
N ASP A 73 11.98 5.87 16.94
CA ASP A 73 12.41 4.63 17.60
C ASP A 73 11.24 3.95 18.33
N ASP A 74 10.46 4.71 19.09
CA ASP A 74 9.28 4.22 19.81
C ASP A 74 8.20 3.71 18.82
N TYR A 75 7.99 4.44 17.72
CA TYR A 75 7.06 4.04 16.66
C TYR A 75 7.49 2.73 16.00
N LEU A 76 8.75 2.62 15.59
CA LEU A 76 9.26 1.43 14.91
C LEU A 76 9.25 0.20 15.84
N ALA A 77 9.61 0.36 17.12
CA ALA A 77 9.54 -0.71 18.10
C ALA A 77 8.11 -1.26 18.24
N ASN A 78 7.12 -0.37 18.36
CA ASN A 78 5.70 -0.73 18.44
C ASN A 78 5.17 -1.30 17.12
N TYR A 79 5.58 -0.74 15.98
CA TYR A 79 5.11 -1.12 14.65
C TYR A 79 5.57 -2.52 14.24
N ARG A 80 6.82 -2.88 14.58
CA ARG A 80 7.44 -4.18 14.29
C ARG A 80 6.61 -5.36 14.79
N LEU A 81 5.93 -5.22 15.92
CA LEU A 81 5.14 -6.28 16.56
C LEU A 81 3.87 -6.68 15.77
N ARG A 82 3.42 -5.82 14.84
CA ARG A 82 2.09 -5.94 14.21
C ARG A 82 2.11 -6.01 12.69
N ILE A 83 3.28 -5.81 12.09
CA ILE A 83 3.39 -5.59 10.63
C ILE A 83 4.36 -6.60 10.02
N ARG A 84 4.09 -6.97 8.76
CA ARG A 84 4.97 -7.85 7.99
C ARG A 84 6.36 -7.24 7.77
N PRO A 85 7.44 -8.05 7.69
CA PRO A 85 8.82 -7.57 7.54
C PRO A 85 9.01 -6.57 6.40
N ALA A 86 8.46 -6.83 5.22
CA ALA A 86 8.57 -5.92 4.08
C ALA A 86 7.89 -4.56 4.31
N THR A 87 6.77 -4.50 5.06
CA THR A 87 6.10 -3.24 5.42
C THR A 87 6.92 -2.48 6.45
N TYR A 88 7.50 -3.20 7.43
CA TYR A 88 8.40 -2.63 8.43
C TYR A 88 9.65 -2.01 7.79
N ALA A 89 10.32 -2.73 6.88
CA ALA A 89 11.49 -2.22 6.14
C ALA A 89 11.19 -0.93 5.35
N ASN A 90 9.98 -0.82 4.78
CA ASN A 90 9.54 0.42 4.14
C ASN A 90 9.37 1.56 5.16
N ALA A 91 8.80 1.30 6.33
CA ALA A 91 8.66 2.30 7.39
C ALA A 91 10.03 2.76 7.88
N GLU A 92 10.98 1.84 8.10
CA GLU A 92 12.37 2.17 8.44
C GLU A 92 13.05 3.07 7.40
N MET A 93 12.89 2.75 6.11
CA MET A 93 13.46 3.56 5.02
C MET A 93 12.85 4.97 5.01
N MET A 94 11.55 5.10 5.22
CA MET A 94 10.86 6.38 5.32
C MET A 94 11.29 7.16 6.56
N SER A 95 11.45 6.49 7.70
CA SER A 95 11.98 7.07 8.94
C SER A 95 13.38 7.67 8.75
N ARG A 96 14.30 6.89 8.19
CA ARG A 96 15.67 7.38 7.87
C ARG A 96 15.63 8.58 6.93
N SER A 97 14.72 8.56 5.96
CA SER A 97 14.52 9.67 5.04
C SER A 97 14.03 10.94 5.76
N LEU A 98 13.10 10.79 6.71
CA LEU A 98 12.56 11.89 7.51
C LEU A 98 13.62 12.49 8.42
N ILE A 99 14.34 11.66 9.19
CA ILE A 99 15.41 12.06 10.08
C ILE A 99 16.50 12.82 9.30
N LYS A 100 16.89 12.32 8.13
CA LYS A 100 17.88 13.01 7.27
C LYS A 100 17.40 14.37 6.78
N SER A 101 16.09 14.59 6.66
CA SER A 101 15.52 15.84 6.13
C SER A 101 15.23 16.89 7.21
N LEU A 102 14.92 16.47 8.44
CA LEU A 102 14.50 17.37 9.53
C LEU A 102 15.45 17.42 10.72
N ASP A 103 16.47 16.56 10.74
CA ASP A 103 17.32 16.26 11.90
C ASP A 103 16.59 15.41 12.96
N GLY A 104 17.32 14.44 13.54
CA GLY A 104 16.82 13.56 14.61
C GLY A 104 16.56 14.29 15.93
N ASP A 105 17.30 15.33 16.21
CA ASP A 105 17.20 16.14 17.43
C ASP A 105 16.08 17.19 17.37
N ALA A 106 15.40 17.32 16.21
CA ALA A 106 14.26 18.22 16.09
C ALA A 106 13.16 17.87 17.09
N LEU A 107 12.71 18.84 17.90
CA LEU A 107 11.59 18.65 18.81
C LEU A 107 10.29 18.52 18.03
N ILE A 108 9.55 17.43 18.25
CA ILE A 108 8.33 17.15 17.48
C ILE A 108 7.23 18.20 17.68
N GLU A 109 7.19 18.86 18.83
CA GLU A 109 6.27 19.98 19.13
C GLU A 109 6.55 21.23 18.27
N LYS A 110 7.72 21.34 17.65
CA LYS A 110 8.10 22.42 16.72
C LYS A 110 7.85 22.05 15.25
N ILE A 111 7.53 20.79 14.97
CA ILE A 111 7.26 20.32 13.60
C ILE A 111 5.83 20.71 13.21
N THR A 112 5.73 21.72 12.35
CA THR A 112 4.44 22.24 11.87
C THR A 112 4.02 21.56 10.56
N PRO A 113 2.72 21.65 10.17
CA PRO A 113 2.26 21.18 8.86
C PRO A 113 3.06 21.79 7.69
N LEU A 114 3.43 23.06 7.80
CA LEU A 114 4.22 23.75 6.77
C LEU A 114 5.63 23.14 6.61
N ILE A 115 6.29 22.79 7.71
CA ILE A 115 7.61 22.12 7.68
C ILE A 115 7.47 20.76 6.98
N LEU A 116 6.47 19.97 7.33
CA LEU A 116 6.24 18.66 6.70
C LEU A 116 5.92 18.77 5.22
N THR A 117 5.06 19.72 4.83
CA THR A 117 4.75 19.99 3.42
C THR A 117 6.01 20.35 2.64
N ARG A 118 6.80 21.34 3.14
CA ARG A 118 8.06 21.74 2.49
C ARG A 118 9.07 20.60 2.42
N THR A 119 9.11 19.72 3.41
CA THR A 119 9.97 18.53 3.39
C THR A 119 9.59 17.59 2.25
N ILE A 120 8.31 17.30 2.06
CA ILE A 120 7.84 16.44 0.96
C ILE A 120 8.10 17.12 -0.40
N GLU A 121 7.80 18.41 -0.52
CA GLU A 121 8.02 19.18 -1.75
C GLU A 121 9.51 19.27 -2.09
N GLY A 122 10.38 19.49 -1.09
CA GLY A 122 11.82 19.43 -1.25
C GLY A 122 12.32 18.06 -1.75
N MET A 123 11.67 16.97 -1.37
CA MET A 123 11.98 15.66 -1.95
C MET A 123 11.46 15.49 -3.39
N ILE A 124 10.32 16.11 -3.74
CA ILE A 124 9.73 16.05 -5.08
C ILE A 124 10.55 16.88 -6.08
N TYR A 125 10.85 18.12 -5.73
CA TYR A 125 11.43 19.12 -6.63
C TYR A 125 12.94 19.27 -6.49
N GLY A 126 13.51 18.82 -5.35
CA GLY A 126 14.94 18.86 -5.08
C GLY A 126 15.72 17.72 -5.75
N PRO A 127 17.01 17.55 -5.44
CA PRO A 127 17.91 16.60 -6.11
C PRO A 127 17.46 15.14 -6.08
N ARG A 128 16.62 14.76 -5.10
CA ARG A 128 16.12 13.37 -4.98
C ARG A 128 15.07 13.01 -6.04
N HIS A 129 14.37 13.99 -6.59
CA HIS A 129 13.34 13.81 -7.63
C HIS A 129 12.40 12.61 -7.39
N ILE A 130 11.88 12.47 -6.15
CA ILE A 130 10.97 11.35 -5.85
C ILE A 130 9.69 11.43 -6.69
N SER A 131 9.08 10.29 -7.00
CA SER A 131 7.80 10.25 -7.71
C SER A 131 6.64 10.75 -6.84
N ASN A 132 5.59 11.30 -7.47
CA ASN A 132 4.34 11.67 -6.77
C ASN A 132 3.75 10.49 -5.97
N SER A 133 3.87 9.27 -6.50
CA SER A 133 3.41 8.05 -5.84
C SER A 133 4.20 7.74 -4.56
N TYR A 134 5.53 7.97 -4.56
CA TYR A 134 6.33 7.82 -3.35
C TYR A 134 6.01 8.94 -2.35
N ALA A 135 5.88 10.19 -2.80
CA ALA A 135 5.49 11.32 -1.95
C ALA A 135 4.14 11.10 -1.26
N ALA A 136 3.15 10.55 -1.98
CA ALA A 136 1.86 10.19 -1.41
C ALA A 136 1.98 9.11 -0.32
N LYS A 137 2.81 8.07 -0.53
CA LYS A 137 3.10 7.06 0.48
C LYS A 137 3.83 7.66 1.69
N PHE A 138 4.76 8.58 1.46
CA PHE A 138 5.48 9.26 2.52
C PHE A 138 4.55 10.14 3.36
N LYS A 139 3.59 10.84 2.74
CA LYS A 139 2.52 11.58 3.44
C LYS A 139 1.68 10.66 4.34
N ILE A 140 1.29 9.47 3.85
CA ILE A 140 0.57 8.46 4.65
C ILE A 140 1.42 7.99 5.83
N TYR A 141 2.71 7.74 5.61
CA TYR A 141 3.65 7.35 6.66
C TYR A 141 3.75 8.44 7.75
N LEU A 142 3.92 9.72 7.37
CA LEU A 142 3.95 10.83 8.33
C LEU A 142 2.68 10.89 9.16
N ARG A 143 1.52 10.75 8.52
CA ARG A 143 0.25 10.73 9.25
C ARG A 143 0.19 9.59 10.28
N GLN A 144 0.67 8.40 9.94
CA GLN A 144 0.73 7.26 10.86
C GLN A 144 1.70 7.50 12.01
N LEU A 145 2.90 8.02 11.74
CA LEU A 145 3.93 8.34 12.73
C LEU A 145 3.43 9.38 13.76
N PHE A 146 2.86 10.48 13.29
CA PHE A 146 2.35 11.52 14.17
C PHE A 146 1.01 11.15 14.84
N SER A 147 0.19 10.26 14.24
CA SER A 147 -0.94 9.67 14.95
C SER A 147 -0.50 8.80 16.13
N PHE A 148 0.63 8.12 16.01
CA PHE A 148 1.24 7.39 17.12
C PHE A 148 1.73 8.39 18.20
N ALA A 149 2.36 9.51 17.85
CA ALA A 149 2.77 10.53 18.81
C ALA A 149 1.57 11.08 19.62
N VAL A 150 0.43 11.30 18.98
CA VAL A 150 -0.80 11.73 19.67
C VAL A 150 -1.30 10.63 20.59
N LYS A 151 -1.30 9.37 20.14
CA LYS A 151 -1.73 8.23 20.96
C LYS A 151 -0.88 8.03 22.21
N GLU A 152 0.43 8.24 22.11
CA GLU A 152 1.37 8.14 23.25
C GLU A 152 1.44 9.44 24.08
N SER A 153 0.57 10.41 23.81
CA SER A 153 0.53 11.70 24.52
C SER A 153 1.82 12.55 24.36
N TYR A 154 2.53 12.36 23.24
CA TYR A 154 3.67 13.19 22.88
C TYR A 154 3.25 14.52 22.23
N LEU A 155 2.05 14.52 21.59
CA LEU A 155 1.44 15.68 20.94
C LEU A 155 -0.07 15.72 21.21
N ASP A 156 -0.65 16.92 21.24
CA ASP A 156 -2.11 17.11 21.36
C ASP A 156 -2.83 16.86 20.04
N HIS A 157 -2.18 17.11 18.91
CA HIS A 157 -2.75 16.98 17.58
C HIS A 157 -1.70 16.52 16.57
N ASN A 158 -2.17 15.92 15.49
CA ASN A 158 -1.30 15.40 14.45
C ASN A 158 -0.99 16.48 13.40
N PRO A 159 0.25 16.97 13.27
CA PRO A 159 0.61 17.98 12.28
C PRO A 159 0.55 17.47 10.83
N ALA A 160 0.41 16.16 10.63
CA ALA A 160 0.34 15.55 9.29
C ALA A 160 -1.08 15.27 8.78
N ASP A 161 -2.15 15.64 9.51
CA ASP A 161 -3.53 15.30 9.11
C ASP A 161 -3.97 16.01 7.83
N ASN A 162 -3.63 17.28 7.65
CA ASN A 162 -4.11 18.12 6.56
C ASN A 162 -2.95 18.74 5.75
N LEU A 163 -1.99 17.91 5.33
CA LEU A 163 -0.90 18.38 4.49
C LEU A 163 -1.39 18.63 3.06
N GLU A 164 -1.17 19.82 2.56
CA GLU A 164 -1.39 20.19 1.15
C GLU A 164 -0.04 20.18 0.44
N VAL A 165 0.19 19.14 -0.37
CA VAL A 165 1.44 18.92 -1.09
C VAL A 165 1.23 19.25 -2.57
N ALA A 166 2.06 20.14 -3.10
CA ALA A 166 2.12 20.40 -4.53
C ALA A 166 2.82 19.24 -5.24
N TYR A 167 2.04 18.40 -5.92
CA TYR A 167 2.58 17.33 -6.75
C TYR A 167 2.98 17.84 -8.12
N ARG A 168 3.99 17.22 -8.75
CA ARG A 168 4.29 17.52 -10.15
C ARG A 168 3.08 17.24 -11.03
N PRO A 169 2.82 18.06 -12.06
CA PRO A 169 1.81 17.73 -13.06
C PRO A 169 2.05 16.30 -13.57
N SER A 170 1.00 15.50 -13.68
CA SER A 170 1.13 14.20 -14.34
C SER A 170 1.35 14.48 -15.84
N GLU A 171 2.56 14.23 -16.33
CA GLU A 171 2.78 14.14 -17.77
C GLU A 171 1.84 13.05 -18.29
N GLY A 172 0.76 13.44 -18.96
CA GLY A 172 -0.34 12.65 -19.48
C GLY A 172 -0.43 11.21 -18.93
N GLY A 173 -1.58 10.74 -18.52
CA GLY A 173 -1.72 9.44 -17.84
C GLY A 173 -0.90 8.38 -18.54
N ARG A 174 -0.05 7.66 -17.78
CA ARG A 174 0.70 6.52 -18.34
C ARG A 174 -0.30 5.63 -19.03
N SER A 175 -0.22 5.56 -20.36
CA SER A 175 -1.14 4.76 -21.17
C SER A 175 -1.24 3.37 -20.55
N THR A 176 -2.45 2.84 -20.44
CA THR A 176 -2.66 1.46 -19.96
C THR A 176 -1.85 0.46 -20.81
N ARG A 177 -1.61 0.77 -22.08
CA ARG A 177 -0.70 0.08 -23.00
C ARG A 177 0.72 -0.12 -22.46
N ASN A 178 1.22 0.80 -21.63
CA ASN A 178 2.55 0.69 -21.01
C ASN A 178 2.58 -0.27 -19.82
N LYS A 179 1.45 -0.85 -19.43
CA LYS A 179 1.36 -1.77 -18.28
C LYS A 179 1.61 -3.23 -18.66
N PHE A 180 1.47 -3.61 -19.93
CA PHE A 180 1.68 -4.99 -20.42
C PHE A 180 2.52 -5.00 -21.70
N LEU A 181 3.05 -6.16 -22.05
CA LEU A 181 3.81 -6.36 -23.28
C LEU A 181 2.86 -6.76 -24.42
N GLU A 182 3.05 -6.16 -25.58
CA GLU A 182 2.48 -6.64 -26.83
C GLU A 182 3.12 -7.98 -27.21
N THR A 183 2.45 -8.76 -28.06
CA THR A 183 2.91 -10.11 -28.44
C THR A 183 4.35 -10.10 -29.00
N ASP A 184 4.70 -9.13 -29.84
CA ASP A 184 6.04 -8.99 -30.38
C ASP A 184 7.07 -8.67 -29.31
N GLU A 185 6.77 -7.71 -28.43
CA GLU A 185 7.64 -7.34 -27.31
C GLU A 185 7.89 -8.52 -26.37
N LEU A 186 6.84 -9.30 -26.06
CA LEU A 186 6.95 -10.51 -25.24
C LEU A 186 7.86 -11.54 -25.91
N ASN A 187 7.66 -11.82 -27.21
CA ASN A 187 8.45 -12.81 -27.95
C ASN A 187 9.92 -12.41 -28.02
N ARG A 188 10.22 -11.15 -28.31
CA ARG A 188 11.59 -10.62 -28.32
C ARG A 188 12.24 -10.72 -26.94
N LEU A 189 11.51 -10.41 -25.88
CA LEU A 189 12.02 -10.49 -24.51
C LEU A 189 12.29 -11.93 -24.09
N LEU A 190 11.37 -12.86 -24.39
CA LEU A 190 11.56 -14.28 -24.11
C LEU A 190 12.75 -14.86 -24.89
N LYS A 191 12.86 -14.58 -26.17
CA LYS A 191 14.01 -15.00 -27.00
C LYS A 191 15.32 -14.50 -26.40
N TYR A 192 15.41 -13.20 -26.08
CA TYR A 192 16.59 -12.64 -25.42
C TYR A 192 16.92 -13.34 -24.10
N ALA A 193 15.88 -13.67 -23.30
CA ALA A 193 16.07 -14.35 -22.03
C ALA A 193 16.63 -15.78 -22.24
N TYR A 194 16.08 -16.55 -23.19
CA TYR A 194 16.55 -17.90 -23.53
C TYR A 194 17.99 -17.90 -24.03
N ASP A 195 18.37 -16.90 -24.83
CA ASP A 195 19.75 -16.75 -25.35
C ASP A 195 20.78 -16.40 -24.25
N ARG A 196 20.34 -15.90 -23.09
CA ARG A 196 21.23 -15.36 -22.03
C ARG A 196 21.17 -16.12 -20.71
N ASN A 197 20.01 -16.56 -20.29
CA ASN A 197 19.82 -17.23 -19.00
C ASN A 197 18.55 -18.07 -19.03
N HIS A 198 18.71 -19.37 -19.24
CA HIS A 198 17.60 -20.33 -19.35
C HIS A 198 16.67 -20.29 -18.14
N THR A 199 17.20 -20.25 -16.91
CA THR A 199 16.40 -20.20 -15.68
C THR A 199 15.53 -18.94 -15.61
N TYR A 200 16.08 -17.79 -16.01
CA TYR A 200 15.30 -16.55 -16.05
C TYR A 200 14.26 -16.57 -17.19
N ALA A 201 14.58 -17.19 -18.32
CA ALA A 201 13.64 -17.34 -19.43
C ALA A 201 12.44 -18.19 -19.03
N VAL A 202 12.68 -19.36 -18.43
CA VAL A 202 11.62 -20.25 -17.92
C VAL A 202 10.78 -19.53 -16.86
N LEU A 203 11.39 -18.76 -15.96
CA LEU A 203 10.64 -17.95 -14.97
C LEU A 203 9.79 -16.86 -15.65
N CYS A 204 10.31 -16.15 -16.67
CA CYS A 204 9.53 -15.17 -17.44
C CYS A 204 8.28 -15.81 -18.07
N GLU A 205 8.48 -16.93 -18.74
CA GLU A 205 7.43 -17.63 -19.44
C GLU A 205 6.43 -18.25 -18.46
N TRP A 206 6.89 -18.81 -17.34
CA TRP A 206 6.03 -19.29 -16.24
C TRP A 206 5.12 -18.18 -15.70
N LEU A 207 5.69 -17.02 -15.38
CA LEU A 207 4.93 -15.87 -14.90
C LEU A 207 3.88 -15.39 -15.92
N TYR A 208 4.21 -15.46 -17.21
CA TYR A 208 3.26 -15.16 -18.28
C TYR A 208 2.17 -16.22 -18.41
N GLN A 209 2.49 -17.51 -18.37
CA GLN A 209 1.53 -18.61 -18.54
C GLN A 209 0.57 -18.74 -17.34
N THR A 210 1.03 -18.43 -16.13
CA THR A 210 0.25 -18.66 -14.90
C THR A 210 -0.37 -17.39 -14.32
N GLY A 211 0.18 -16.20 -14.64
CA GLY A 211 -0.22 -14.95 -14.03
C GLY A 211 0.14 -14.84 -12.54
N MET A 212 0.99 -15.69 -11.99
CA MET A 212 1.44 -15.63 -10.59
C MET A 212 2.23 -14.37 -10.30
N ARG A 213 2.25 -13.93 -9.02
CA ARG A 213 3.23 -12.94 -8.57
C ARG A 213 4.61 -13.59 -8.51
N CYS A 214 5.67 -12.82 -8.78
CA CYS A 214 7.03 -13.35 -8.74
C CYS A 214 7.37 -14.05 -7.42
N GLY A 215 7.00 -13.45 -6.28
CA GLY A 215 7.23 -14.07 -4.96
C GLY A 215 6.41 -15.35 -4.73
N GLU A 216 5.26 -15.51 -5.36
CA GLU A 216 4.45 -16.74 -5.35
C GLU A 216 5.17 -17.82 -6.16
N ALA A 217 5.59 -17.52 -7.39
CA ALA A 217 6.31 -18.44 -8.26
C ALA A 217 7.64 -18.91 -7.65
N LEU A 218 8.39 -18.00 -7.02
CA LEU A 218 9.66 -18.33 -6.35
C LEU A 218 9.50 -19.13 -5.06
N ALA A 219 8.31 -19.13 -4.46
CA ALA A 219 7.98 -19.94 -3.29
C ALA A 219 7.35 -21.30 -3.66
N LEU A 220 7.07 -21.52 -4.95
CA LEU A 220 6.49 -22.76 -5.42
C LEU A 220 7.51 -23.90 -5.30
N SER A 221 7.15 -24.96 -4.60
CA SER A 221 7.92 -26.18 -4.53
C SER A 221 7.47 -27.17 -5.59
N MET A 222 8.27 -28.20 -5.84
CA MET A 222 7.90 -29.27 -6.77
C MET A 222 6.60 -29.98 -6.34
N ALA A 223 6.39 -30.12 -5.03
CA ALA A 223 5.20 -30.76 -4.46
C ALA A 223 3.93 -29.89 -4.56
N ASP A 224 4.05 -28.60 -4.92
CA ASP A 224 2.87 -27.74 -5.11
C ASP A 224 2.28 -27.88 -6.53
N VAL A 225 2.82 -28.75 -7.38
CA VAL A 225 2.32 -28.98 -8.74
C VAL A 225 1.97 -30.44 -8.89
N GLU A 226 0.72 -30.73 -9.24
CA GLU A 226 0.23 -32.09 -9.38
C GLU A 226 -0.64 -32.28 -10.61
N GLU A 227 -0.75 -33.51 -11.06
CA GLU A 227 -1.69 -33.95 -12.10
C GLU A 227 -2.99 -34.41 -11.43
N THR A 228 -4.09 -33.82 -11.85
CA THR A 228 -5.44 -34.15 -11.39
C THR A 228 -6.26 -34.74 -12.54
N PRO A 229 -7.44 -35.36 -12.31
CA PRO A 229 -8.31 -35.82 -13.37
C PRO A 229 -8.71 -34.75 -14.38
N ASP A 230 -8.75 -33.48 -13.94
CA ASP A 230 -9.11 -32.31 -14.76
C ASP A 230 -7.89 -31.63 -15.41
N GLY A 231 -6.68 -32.18 -15.23
CA GLY A 231 -5.43 -31.65 -15.76
C GLY A 231 -4.44 -31.20 -14.67
N TRP A 232 -3.36 -30.57 -15.08
CA TRP A 232 -2.30 -30.13 -14.16
C TRP A 232 -2.66 -28.83 -13.43
N VAL A 233 -2.34 -28.79 -12.14
CA VAL A 233 -2.64 -27.66 -11.25
C VAL A 233 -1.41 -27.27 -10.44
N ALA A 234 -1.21 -25.97 -10.24
CA ALA A 234 -0.24 -25.42 -9.32
C ALA A 234 -0.95 -24.75 -8.13
N HIS A 235 -0.64 -25.18 -6.92
CA HIS A 235 -1.20 -24.69 -5.65
C HIS A 235 -0.44 -23.49 -5.14
N VAL A 236 -1.01 -22.28 -5.28
CA VAL A 236 -0.42 -21.06 -4.71
C VAL A 236 -0.84 -20.95 -3.25
N ASN A 237 0.03 -21.39 -2.35
CA ASN A 237 -0.23 -21.49 -0.91
C ASN A 237 0.75 -20.67 -0.06
N GLY A 238 1.61 -19.84 -0.67
CA GLY A 238 2.58 -19.02 0.02
C GLY A 238 3.29 -18.00 -0.86
N THR A 239 4.25 -17.31 -0.27
CA THR A 239 5.16 -16.40 -0.96
C THR A 239 6.55 -16.46 -0.34
N LEU A 240 7.59 -16.18 -1.10
CA LEU A 240 8.96 -16.14 -0.61
C LEU A 240 9.16 -14.94 0.32
N GLU A 241 9.58 -15.19 1.56
CA GLU A 241 10.02 -14.16 2.50
C GLU A 241 11.55 -14.09 2.49
N TYR A 242 12.05 -12.90 2.21
CA TYR A 242 13.48 -12.63 2.05
C TYR A 242 13.91 -11.32 2.71
N THR A 243 12.95 -10.54 3.25
CA THR A 243 13.21 -9.18 3.75
C THR A 243 14.08 -9.19 4.99
N GLY A 244 15.28 -8.60 4.89
CA GLY A 244 16.24 -8.54 5.99
C GLY A 244 16.91 -9.87 6.32
N LEU A 245 16.72 -10.89 5.50
CA LEU A 245 17.30 -12.23 5.69
C LEU A 245 18.47 -12.46 4.72
N LYS A 246 19.44 -13.27 5.14
CA LYS A 246 20.44 -13.84 4.23
C LYS A 246 19.76 -14.88 3.32
N ILE A 247 20.34 -15.13 2.15
CA ILE A 247 19.74 -15.97 1.10
C ILE A 247 19.48 -17.42 1.56
N ASP A 248 20.31 -17.95 2.42
CA ASP A 248 20.22 -19.28 3.05
C ASP A 248 19.08 -19.38 4.08
N ALA A 249 18.63 -18.24 4.59
CA ALA A 249 17.53 -18.13 5.54
C ALA A 249 16.18 -17.74 4.89
N TRP A 250 16.12 -17.67 3.57
CA TRP A 250 14.87 -17.39 2.86
C TRP A 250 13.93 -18.58 2.94
N TYR A 251 12.65 -18.31 3.15
CA TYR A 251 11.66 -19.37 3.33
C TYR A 251 10.30 -19.03 2.71
N LYS A 252 9.52 -20.05 2.42
CA LYS A 252 8.14 -19.93 2.00
C LYS A 252 7.27 -19.61 3.21
N THR A 253 6.52 -18.52 3.16
CA THR A 253 5.47 -18.26 4.14
C THR A 253 4.23 -19.08 3.81
N ASN A 254 3.47 -19.51 4.82
CA ASN A 254 2.18 -20.19 4.64
C ASN A 254 1.02 -19.19 4.41
N GLN A 255 1.33 -17.95 4.03
CA GLN A 255 0.35 -16.89 3.81
C GLN A 255 0.71 -16.09 2.57
N THR A 256 -0.26 -15.87 1.72
CA THR A 256 -0.16 -14.91 0.63
C THR A 256 -0.47 -13.48 1.14
N LYS A 257 -0.22 -12.47 0.30
CA LYS A 257 -0.47 -11.06 0.67
C LYS A 257 -1.93 -10.77 1.02
N THR A 258 -2.86 -11.52 0.44
CA THR A 258 -4.31 -11.43 0.67
C THR A 258 -4.90 -12.84 0.70
N PRO A 259 -6.02 -13.09 1.40
CA PRO A 259 -6.67 -14.41 1.39
C PRO A 259 -6.97 -14.93 -0.02
N ALA A 260 -7.39 -14.06 -0.94
CA ALA A 260 -7.62 -14.40 -2.35
C ALA A 260 -6.32 -14.79 -3.12
N GLY A 261 -5.16 -14.60 -2.50
CA GLY A 261 -3.89 -15.03 -3.07
C GLY A 261 -3.70 -16.56 -3.00
N MET A 262 -4.30 -17.23 -2.02
CA MET A 262 -4.32 -18.71 -1.94
C MET A 262 -5.32 -19.23 -2.97
N ARG A 263 -4.82 -20.00 -3.93
CA ARG A 263 -5.62 -20.44 -5.06
C ARG A 263 -4.94 -21.56 -5.84
N ASP A 264 -5.72 -22.28 -6.59
CA ASP A 264 -5.25 -23.23 -7.57
C ASP A 264 -5.19 -22.56 -8.95
N VAL A 265 -4.12 -22.83 -9.68
CA VAL A 265 -3.90 -22.31 -11.03
C VAL A 265 -3.78 -23.49 -11.99
N ALA A 266 -4.82 -23.70 -12.81
CA ALA A 266 -4.76 -24.70 -13.88
C ALA A 266 -3.63 -24.36 -14.86
N LEU A 267 -2.81 -25.35 -15.18
CA LEU A 267 -1.64 -25.19 -16.04
C LEU A 267 -1.98 -25.50 -17.51
N SER A 268 -1.53 -24.64 -18.42
CA SER A 268 -1.54 -24.93 -19.85
C SER A 268 -0.51 -26.01 -20.18
N LYS A 269 -0.65 -26.66 -21.36
CA LYS A 269 0.37 -27.61 -21.85
C LYS A 269 1.78 -27.01 -21.78
N ARG A 270 1.92 -25.75 -22.19
CA ARG A 270 3.21 -25.07 -22.16
C ARG A 270 3.72 -24.87 -20.71
N ALA A 271 2.87 -24.52 -19.76
CA ALA A 271 3.26 -24.41 -18.36
C ALA A 271 3.71 -25.76 -17.77
N VAL A 272 3.09 -26.88 -18.18
CA VAL A 272 3.52 -28.24 -17.79
C VAL A 272 4.90 -28.57 -18.36
N GLU A 273 5.20 -28.19 -19.59
CA GLU A 273 6.54 -28.35 -20.18
C GLU A 273 7.60 -27.58 -19.39
N LEU A 274 7.29 -26.32 -19.01
CA LEU A 274 8.18 -25.51 -18.18
C LEU A 274 8.37 -26.09 -16.78
N TYR A 275 7.32 -26.68 -16.20
CA TYR A 275 7.42 -27.41 -14.93
C TYR A 275 8.36 -28.60 -15.05
N ARG A 276 8.20 -29.44 -16.09
CA ARG A 276 9.04 -30.62 -16.33
C ARG A 276 10.50 -30.24 -16.51
N ASP A 277 10.78 -29.19 -17.32
CA ASP A 277 12.14 -28.64 -17.48
C ASP A 277 12.77 -28.28 -16.12
N ARG A 278 12.00 -27.67 -15.21
CA ARG A 278 12.51 -27.29 -13.89
C ARG A 278 12.58 -28.47 -12.93
N TYR A 279 11.66 -29.42 -13.01
CA TYR A 279 11.65 -30.65 -12.24
C TYR A 279 12.90 -31.48 -12.52
N ASP A 280 13.24 -31.67 -13.79
CA ASP A 280 14.43 -32.37 -14.22
C ASP A 280 15.71 -31.66 -13.76
N TYR A 281 15.75 -30.32 -13.86
CA TYR A 281 16.88 -29.50 -13.42
C TYR A 281 17.13 -29.61 -11.90
N ALA A 282 16.10 -29.69 -11.10
CA ALA A 282 16.19 -29.72 -9.62
C ALA A 282 16.04 -31.14 -9.05
N GLU A 283 16.10 -32.18 -9.89
CA GLU A 283 15.94 -33.58 -9.49
C GLU A 283 14.69 -33.85 -8.66
N GLY A 284 13.61 -33.09 -8.96
CA GLY A 284 12.32 -33.24 -8.31
C GLY A 284 12.24 -32.73 -6.87
N GLN A 285 13.22 -31.97 -6.39
CA GLN A 285 13.29 -31.50 -4.99
C GLN A 285 13.34 -29.98 -4.85
N GLY A 286 12.86 -29.50 -3.71
CA GLY A 286 12.96 -28.10 -3.31
C GLY A 286 12.05 -27.15 -4.10
N TYR A 287 12.50 -25.90 -4.27
CA TYR A 287 11.76 -24.89 -5.01
C TYR A 287 11.88 -25.07 -6.52
N LEU A 288 10.79 -24.76 -7.24
CA LEU A 288 10.75 -24.85 -8.70
C LEU A 288 11.77 -23.92 -9.38
N PHE A 289 12.01 -22.74 -8.84
CA PHE A 289 12.91 -21.75 -9.41
C PHE A 289 14.11 -21.48 -8.50
N THR A 290 15.21 -22.15 -8.78
CA THR A 290 16.48 -21.99 -8.06
C THR A 290 17.60 -21.59 -9.02
N THR A 291 18.66 -21.02 -8.46
CA THR A 291 19.94 -20.80 -9.13
C THR A 291 20.72 -22.12 -9.30
N SER A 292 21.86 -22.10 -9.99
CA SER A 292 22.79 -23.24 -10.07
C SER A 292 23.37 -23.67 -8.71
N HIS A 293 23.22 -22.84 -7.68
CA HIS A 293 23.61 -23.16 -6.30
C HIS A 293 22.42 -23.63 -5.44
N HIS A 294 21.31 -24.01 -6.05
CA HIS A 294 20.07 -24.44 -5.41
C HIS A 294 19.46 -23.40 -4.43
N THR A 295 19.86 -22.14 -4.55
CA THR A 295 19.26 -21.04 -3.78
C THR A 295 18.10 -20.39 -4.53
N PRO A 296 17.11 -19.81 -3.83
CA PRO A 296 16.05 -19.08 -4.50
C PRO A 296 16.58 -17.89 -5.32
N ILE A 297 15.91 -17.58 -6.42
CA ILE A 297 16.27 -16.45 -7.29
C ILE A 297 16.00 -15.12 -6.58
N GLN A 298 17.00 -14.22 -6.56
CA GLN A 298 16.82 -12.86 -6.09
C GLN A 298 15.92 -12.03 -7.00
N ILE A 299 14.77 -11.57 -6.51
CA ILE A 299 13.82 -10.74 -7.28
C ILE A 299 14.48 -9.45 -7.80
N SER A 300 15.37 -8.85 -7.01
CA SER A 300 16.11 -7.64 -7.41
C SER A 300 17.05 -7.89 -8.59
N ALA A 301 17.78 -9.00 -8.59
CA ALA A 301 18.67 -9.42 -9.68
C ALA A 301 17.85 -9.74 -10.95
N PHE A 302 16.77 -10.51 -10.80
CA PHE A 302 15.84 -10.80 -11.88
C PHE A 302 15.23 -9.53 -12.51
N ASN A 303 14.75 -8.59 -11.70
CA ASN A 303 14.23 -7.32 -12.19
C ASN A 303 15.32 -6.44 -12.85
N THR A 304 16.57 -6.54 -12.41
CA THR A 304 17.70 -5.85 -13.06
C THR A 304 17.99 -6.44 -14.42
N PHE A 305 18.00 -7.77 -14.54
CA PHE A 305 18.11 -8.46 -15.84
C PHE A 305 17.00 -8.00 -16.79
N LEU A 306 15.74 -7.99 -16.35
CA LEU A 306 14.59 -7.57 -17.16
C LEU A 306 14.70 -6.11 -17.65
N ARG A 307 15.10 -5.17 -16.78
CA ARG A 307 15.32 -3.78 -17.17
C ARG A 307 16.46 -3.64 -18.20
N THR A 308 17.53 -4.41 -18.03
CA THR A 308 18.66 -4.42 -18.99
C THR A 308 18.23 -5.00 -20.34
N ALA A 309 17.46 -6.08 -20.33
CA ALA A 309 16.88 -6.68 -21.54
C ALA A 309 15.96 -5.69 -22.27
N ALA A 310 15.03 -5.06 -21.55
CA ALA A 310 14.11 -4.07 -22.12
C ALA A 310 14.86 -2.93 -22.79
N LYS A 311 15.88 -2.38 -22.11
CA LYS A 311 16.73 -1.32 -22.69
C LYS A 311 17.43 -1.75 -23.98
N ARG A 312 17.98 -2.97 -24.03
CA ARG A 312 18.68 -3.51 -25.21
C ARG A 312 17.73 -3.80 -26.37
N LEU A 313 16.50 -4.17 -26.07
CA LEU A 313 15.45 -4.47 -27.04
C LEU A 313 14.61 -3.24 -27.42
N GLU A 314 14.97 -2.05 -26.90
CA GLU A 314 14.26 -0.79 -27.15
C GLU A 314 12.75 -0.89 -26.77
N ILE A 315 12.45 -1.67 -25.72
CA ILE A 315 11.09 -1.75 -25.17
C ILE A 315 10.88 -0.56 -24.22
N ASN A 316 10.18 0.46 -24.68
CA ASN A 316 9.92 1.71 -23.96
C ASN A 316 8.82 1.57 -22.91
N LYS A 317 8.85 0.49 -22.12
CA LYS A 317 7.93 0.18 -21.04
C LYS A 317 8.69 -0.13 -19.75
N PRO A 318 8.12 0.14 -18.56
CA PRO A 318 8.75 -0.20 -17.28
C PRO A 318 8.70 -1.71 -17.02
N VAL A 319 9.62 -2.46 -17.65
CA VAL A 319 9.66 -3.93 -17.53
C VAL A 319 10.18 -4.35 -16.17
N SER A 320 9.36 -5.15 -15.48
CA SER A 320 9.67 -5.84 -14.22
C SER A 320 8.92 -7.17 -14.20
N SER A 321 9.17 -8.02 -13.20
CA SER A 321 8.46 -9.31 -13.06
C SER A 321 6.93 -9.18 -13.07
N HIS A 322 6.37 -8.06 -12.64
CA HIS A 322 4.91 -7.82 -12.67
C HIS A 322 4.33 -7.63 -14.08
N ILE A 323 5.18 -7.27 -15.08
CA ILE A 323 4.67 -7.04 -16.43
C ILE A 323 4.12 -8.32 -17.06
N PHE A 324 4.72 -9.48 -16.77
CA PHE A 324 4.25 -10.78 -17.28
C PHE A 324 2.83 -11.10 -16.78
N ARG A 325 2.55 -10.80 -15.52
CA ARG A 325 1.20 -10.95 -14.95
C ARG A 325 0.19 -10.00 -15.61
N HIS A 326 0.57 -8.78 -15.89
CA HIS A 326 -0.28 -7.83 -16.62
C HIS A 326 -0.49 -8.26 -18.06
N THR A 327 0.55 -8.81 -18.72
CA THR A 327 0.46 -9.40 -20.06
C THR A 327 -0.45 -10.63 -20.08
N HIS A 328 -0.39 -11.48 -19.04
CA HIS A 328 -1.31 -12.60 -18.86
C HIS A 328 -2.78 -12.13 -18.79
N ILE A 329 -3.04 -11.09 -17.97
CA ILE A 329 -4.38 -10.49 -17.83
C ILE A 329 -4.87 -9.92 -19.17
N SER A 330 -4.00 -9.18 -19.88
CA SER A 330 -4.29 -8.64 -21.21
C SER A 330 -4.66 -9.75 -22.19
N LYS A 331 -3.86 -10.82 -22.21
CA LYS A 331 -4.09 -11.96 -23.14
C LYS A 331 -5.39 -12.69 -22.85
N LEU A 332 -5.73 -12.92 -21.59
CA LEU A 332 -7.01 -13.53 -21.23
C LEU A 332 -8.20 -12.63 -21.60
N ALA A 333 -8.05 -11.30 -21.44
CA ALA A 333 -9.07 -10.33 -21.86
C ALA A 333 -9.26 -10.33 -23.39
N GLU A 334 -8.17 -10.41 -24.18
CA GLU A 334 -8.20 -10.56 -25.64
C GLU A 334 -8.94 -11.82 -26.09
N LEU A 335 -8.78 -12.92 -25.32
CA LEU A 335 -9.47 -14.19 -25.56
C LEU A 335 -10.93 -14.19 -25.10
N GLY A 336 -11.44 -13.07 -24.58
CA GLY A 336 -12.83 -12.94 -24.13
C GLY A 336 -13.11 -13.60 -22.77
N VAL A 337 -12.09 -13.98 -22.01
CA VAL A 337 -12.29 -14.56 -20.67
C VAL A 337 -12.94 -13.53 -19.73
N PRO A 338 -14.05 -13.86 -19.04
CA PRO A 338 -14.73 -12.92 -18.17
C PRO A 338 -13.82 -12.36 -17.06
N MET A 339 -13.96 -11.08 -16.73
CA MET A 339 -13.10 -10.38 -15.77
C MET A 339 -13.04 -11.07 -14.41
N TYR A 340 -14.16 -11.59 -13.90
CA TYR A 340 -14.19 -12.28 -12.60
C TYR A 340 -13.36 -13.57 -12.59
N VAL A 341 -13.32 -14.30 -13.72
CA VAL A 341 -12.49 -15.51 -13.89
C VAL A 341 -11.01 -15.12 -13.89
N ILE A 342 -10.66 -14.04 -14.60
CA ILE A 342 -9.29 -13.51 -14.60
C ILE A 342 -8.88 -13.09 -13.18
N GLN A 343 -9.74 -12.38 -12.46
CA GLN A 343 -9.47 -11.94 -11.09
C GLN A 343 -9.26 -13.14 -10.15
N GLN A 344 -10.08 -14.16 -10.22
CA GLN A 344 -9.93 -15.38 -9.45
C GLN A 344 -8.60 -16.08 -9.77
N ARG A 345 -8.30 -16.29 -11.06
CA ARG A 345 -7.07 -16.93 -11.52
C ARG A 345 -5.81 -16.21 -11.03
N VAL A 346 -5.78 -14.89 -11.10
CA VAL A 346 -4.62 -14.12 -10.64
C VAL A 346 -4.65 -13.81 -9.14
N GLY A 347 -5.72 -14.12 -8.40
CA GLY A 347 -5.85 -13.85 -6.96
C GLY A 347 -5.97 -12.35 -6.64
N HIS A 348 -6.88 -11.64 -7.33
CA HIS A 348 -7.23 -10.26 -7.05
C HIS A 348 -8.67 -10.20 -6.52
N SER A 349 -8.85 -9.83 -5.25
CA SER A 349 -10.18 -9.59 -4.67
C SER A 349 -10.85 -8.34 -5.26
N ASN A 350 -10.05 -7.31 -5.52
CA ASN A 350 -10.47 -6.08 -6.20
C ASN A 350 -9.20 -5.38 -6.72
N SER A 351 -9.00 -5.29 -8.02
CA SER A 351 -7.81 -4.68 -8.61
C SER A 351 -8.18 -3.68 -9.69
N ARG A 352 -7.99 -2.41 -9.37
CA ARG A 352 -8.12 -1.32 -10.34
C ARG A 352 -7.26 -1.56 -11.58
N VAL A 353 -6.05 -2.09 -11.42
CA VAL A 353 -5.14 -2.36 -12.55
C VAL A 353 -5.72 -3.44 -13.48
N THR A 354 -6.29 -4.52 -12.92
CA THR A 354 -6.94 -5.55 -13.74
C THR A 354 -8.12 -4.98 -14.51
N GLN A 355 -8.95 -4.16 -13.86
CA GLN A 355 -10.07 -3.48 -14.51
C GLN A 355 -9.61 -2.55 -15.63
N GLU A 356 -8.59 -1.73 -15.37
CA GLU A 356 -8.04 -0.80 -16.37
C GLU A 356 -7.47 -1.55 -17.60
N ILE A 357 -6.75 -2.66 -17.42
CA ILE A 357 -6.23 -3.47 -18.52
C ILE A 357 -7.39 -4.12 -19.28
N TYR A 358 -8.33 -4.76 -18.56
CA TYR A 358 -9.48 -5.43 -19.16
C TYR A 358 -10.32 -4.47 -19.99
N THR A 359 -10.68 -3.31 -19.43
CA THR A 359 -11.48 -2.29 -20.13
C THR A 359 -10.74 -1.75 -21.37
N HIS A 360 -9.44 -1.53 -21.28
CA HIS A 360 -8.64 -1.05 -22.41
C HIS A 360 -8.63 -2.06 -23.56
N VAL A 361 -8.34 -3.33 -23.27
CA VAL A 361 -8.25 -4.40 -24.27
C VAL A 361 -9.62 -4.68 -24.91
N THR A 362 -10.68 -4.75 -24.12
CA THR A 362 -12.03 -4.98 -24.65
C THR A 362 -12.53 -3.78 -25.48
N HIS A 363 -12.16 -2.55 -25.12
CA HIS A 363 -12.47 -1.39 -25.94
C HIS A 363 -11.73 -1.43 -27.30
N GLU A 364 -10.43 -1.79 -27.32
CA GLU A 364 -9.68 -1.95 -28.58
C GLU A 364 -10.31 -3.05 -29.46
N ALA A 365 -10.75 -4.16 -28.85
CA ALA A 365 -11.45 -5.22 -29.56
C ALA A 365 -12.78 -4.72 -30.16
N LEU A 366 -13.57 -3.93 -29.42
CA LEU A 366 -14.80 -3.33 -29.92
C LEU A 366 -14.54 -2.38 -31.10
N VAL A 367 -13.49 -1.57 -31.04
CA VAL A 367 -13.12 -0.65 -32.14
C VAL A 367 -12.71 -1.43 -33.38
N LYS A 368 -11.93 -2.51 -33.24
CA LYS A 368 -11.56 -3.38 -34.36
C LYS A 368 -12.77 -4.10 -34.98
N ASN A 369 -13.70 -4.58 -34.15
CA ASN A 369 -14.87 -5.29 -34.62
C ASN A 369 -15.95 -4.36 -35.21
N ARG A 370 -15.89 -3.05 -34.91
CA ARG A 370 -16.84 -2.08 -35.48
C ARG A 370 -16.76 -2.03 -37.01
N ALA A 371 -15.57 -2.11 -37.58
CA ALA A 371 -15.39 -2.17 -39.04
C ALA A 371 -16.08 -3.42 -39.65
N GLN A 372 -16.08 -4.54 -38.92
CA GLN A 372 -16.76 -5.78 -39.36
C GLN A 372 -18.30 -5.68 -39.26
N LEU A 373 -18.80 -4.85 -38.34
CA LEU A 373 -20.25 -4.60 -38.21
C LEU A 373 -20.79 -3.68 -39.32
N GLU A 374 -19.93 -2.86 -39.92
CA GLU A 374 -20.31 -2.02 -41.06
C GLU A 374 -20.44 -2.82 -42.40
N GLU A 375 -19.96 -4.06 -42.39
CA GLU A 375 -20.11 -5.01 -43.54
C GLU A 375 -21.38 -5.89 -43.47
N LEU A 376 -22.16 -5.80 -42.35
CA LEU A 376 -23.46 -6.45 -42.18
C LEU A 376 -24.59 -5.60 -42.78
#